data_0b3448712b69158281e16c3046d9249c
#
_entry.id   0b3448712b69158281e16c3046d9249c
#
_cell.length_a   1.000
_cell.length_b   1.000
_cell.length_c   1.000
_cell.angle_alpha   90.00
_cell.angle_beta   90.00
_cell.angle_gamma   90.00
#
_symmetry.space_group_name_H-M   'P 1'
#
loop_
_entity.id
_entity.type
_entity.pdbx_description
1 polymer ?
#
loop_
_entity_poly.entity_id
_entity_poly.type
_entity_poly.pdbx_seq_one_letter_code
_entity_poly.pdbx_strand_id
1 'polypeptide(L)'
;ITGDYGEVAELAVSNNLSDVKLSPDKPLNSMLALLAKDADETFEALGKPVQFEYKIDGFRLQVLKSKTIKLYTRRLENVTKQFPEVVEYLNKYVSAHDFILDAEAVAFDLKTGRHKPFQTISQRIKRKYNIEEMAKKFPVELNIFDIMYYNGKSLTDKTLKERRKILESIVKQQKKKIVLTEKIVTDNKKEAEKFFKKSIKEGYEGIMAKNLESTYRPGRYVNGWMKIKRILDPLDVVIIKAEYGEGKRAGWLTSYTIACKSKNSLLELGKVSTGVKEKTSGLT
;
A
#
# COMPACT_ATOMS: atom_id res chain seq x y z
N ILE A 1 9.20 11.28 10.43
CA ILE A 1 9.82 10.06 10.95
C ILE A 1 8.88 9.37 11.94
N THR A 2 8.21 10.09 12.85
CA THR A 2 7.22 9.53 13.78
C THR A 2 5.81 9.94 13.40
N GLY A 3 4.80 9.12 13.73
CA GLY A 3 3.38 9.46 13.64
C GLY A 3 2.84 10.15 14.91
N ASP A 4 3.71 10.42 15.88
CA ASP A 4 3.36 11.08 17.14
C ASP A 4 3.56 12.60 17.03
N TYR A 5 2.45 13.30 16.80
CA TYR A 5 2.46 14.76 16.68
C TYR A 5 2.76 15.47 18.00
N GLY A 6 2.43 14.84 19.15
CA GLY A 6 2.74 15.38 20.48
C GLY A 6 4.26 15.44 20.72
N GLU A 7 4.96 14.32 20.49
CA GLU A 7 6.41 14.25 20.58
C GLU A 7 7.10 15.25 19.63
N VAL A 8 6.60 15.36 18.40
CA VAL A 8 7.15 16.33 17.44
C VAL A 8 6.94 17.77 17.91
N ALA A 9 5.78 18.09 18.47
CA ALA A 9 5.49 19.43 18.99
C ALA A 9 6.40 19.79 20.20
N GLU A 10 6.58 18.87 21.13
CA GLU A 10 7.49 19.06 22.27
C GLU A 10 8.94 19.29 21.84
N LEU A 11 9.43 18.46 20.90
CA LEU A 11 10.78 18.61 20.34
C LEU A 11 10.94 19.87 19.50
N ALA A 12 9.88 20.31 18.83
CA ALA A 12 9.89 21.57 18.08
C ALA A 12 10.02 22.79 19.00
N VAL A 13 9.28 22.81 20.11
CA VAL A 13 9.38 23.89 21.13
C VAL A 13 10.77 23.96 21.75
N SER A 14 11.41 22.81 21.99
CA SER A 14 12.77 22.73 22.54
C SER A 14 13.88 22.86 21.48
N ASN A 15 13.54 23.08 20.22
CA ASN A 15 14.47 23.17 19.09
C ASN A 15 15.30 21.89 18.83
N ASN A 16 14.78 20.72 19.26
CA ASN A 16 15.46 19.42 19.22
C ASN A 16 14.81 18.44 18.22
N LEU A 17 14.30 18.93 17.09
CA LEU A 17 13.67 18.07 16.07
C LEU A 17 14.60 17.00 15.49
N SER A 18 15.93 17.21 15.55
CA SER A 18 16.94 16.21 15.18
C SER A 18 16.92 14.96 16.06
N ASP A 19 16.38 15.07 17.27
CA ASP A 19 16.36 13.99 18.26
C ASP A 19 15.19 13.03 18.08
N VAL A 20 14.29 13.30 17.13
CA VAL A 20 13.22 12.38 16.75
C VAL A 20 13.82 11.07 16.26
N LYS A 21 13.71 10.03 17.09
CA LYS A 21 14.19 8.68 16.75
C LYS A 21 13.05 7.78 16.34
N LEU A 22 13.34 6.93 15.34
CA LEU A 22 12.43 5.86 15.00
C LEU A 22 12.37 4.84 16.13
N SER A 23 11.15 4.52 16.58
CA SER A 23 10.91 3.54 17.64
C SER A 23 9.90 2.48 17.13
N PRO A 24 10.11 1.18 17.45
CA PRO A 24 9.14 0.13 17.12
C PRO A 24 7.87 0.17 17.97
N ASP A 25 7.71 1.14 18.84
CA ASP A 25 6.51 1.36 19.64
C ASP A 25 5.49 2.29 18.97
N LYS A 26 5.95 3.13 18.02
CA LYS A 26 5.14 4.14 17.33
C LYS A 26 5.17 3.94 15.82
N PRO A 27 4.00 3.96 15.15
CA PRO A 27 3.96 3.85 13.70
C PRO A 27 4.48 5.13 13.03
N LEU A 28 5.01 4.98 11.81
CA LEU A 28 5.46 6.10 11.00
C LEU A 28 4.61 6.27 9.74
N ASN A 29 4.62 7.48 9.18
CA ASN A 29 3.96 7.71 7.91
C ASN A 29 4.62 6.87 6.81
N SER A 30 3.79 6.29 5.95
CA SER A 30 4.27 5.44 4.87
C SER A 30 4.91 6.22 3.73
N MET A 31 6.01 5.72 3.20
CA MET A 31 6.54 6.18 1.91
C MET A 31 5.59 5.82 0.77
N LEU A 32 5.33 6.75 -0.14
CA LEU A 32 4.37 6.59 -1.23
C LEU A 32 5.08 6.63 -2.60
N ALA A 33 4.52 5.87 -3.55
CA ALA A 33 5.02 5.80 -4.92
C ALA A 33 4.29 6.76 -5.85
N LEU A 34 5.03 7.39 -6.75
CA LEU A 34 4.50 8.17 -7.87
C LEU A 34 3.95 7.23 -8.95
N LEU A 35 3.03 7.73 -9.77
CA LEU A 35 2.55 6.98 -10.92
C LEU A 35 3.55 7.13 -12.07
N ALA A 36 3.88 6.04 -12.73
CA ALA A 36 4.61 6.02 -13.98
C ALA A 36 3.74 5.42 -15.09
N LYS A 37 3.95 5.91 -16.28
CA LYS A 37 3.26 5.45 -17.48
C LYS A 37 3.75 4.04 -17.89
N ASP A 38 5.06 3.85 -17.90
CA ASP A 38 5.71 2.64 -18.38
C ASP A 38 7.11 2.42 -17.75
N ALA A 39 7.83 1.43 -18.26
CA ALA A 39 9.17 1.09 -17.78
C ALA A 39 10.22 2.16 -18.18
N ASP A 40 10.07 2.83 -19.32
CA ASP A 40 11.03 3.84 -19.76
C ASP A 40 11.03 5.03 -18.79
N GLU A 41 9.84 5.54 -18.45
CA GLU A 41 9.71 6.61 -17.46
C GLU A 41 10.30 6.20 -16.10
N THR A 42 10.14 4.92 -15.70
CA THR A 42 10.75 4.46 -14.44
C THR A 42 12.27 4.42 -14.50
N PHE A 43 12.86 4.00 -15.62
CA PHE A 43 14.31 3.98 -15.79
C PHE A 43 14.91 5.39 -15.86
N GLU A 44 14.20 6.33 -16.50
CA GLU A 44 14.61 7.72 -16.56
C GLU A 44 14.59 8.38 -15.17
N ALA A 45 13.51 8.18 -14.42
CA ALA A 45 13.30 8.83 -13.12
C ALA A 45 14.10 8.19 -11.98
N LEU A 46 14.31 6.86 -11.99
CA LEU A 46 14.92 6.11 -10.90
C LEU A 46 16.37 5.70 -11.16
N GLY A 47 16.87 5.83 -12.39
CA GLY A 47 18.15 5.29 -12.82
C GLY A 47 18.09 3.78 -13.08
N LYS A 48 19.23 3.18 -13.42
CA LYS A 48 19.36 1.74 -13.72
C LYS A 48 20.48 1.12 -12.87
N PRO A 49 20.31 -0.14 -12.43
CA PRO A 49 19.12 -1.00 -12.55
C PRO A 49 18.00 -0.63 -11.61
N VAL A 50 16.75 -1.05 -11.91
CA VAL A 50 15.56 -0.86 -11.08
C VAL A 50 15.08 -2.20 -10.53
N GLN A 51 14.63 -2.22 -9.27
CA GLN A 51 13.92 -3.35 -8.69
C GLN A 51 12.42 -3.20 -8.98
N PHE A 52 11.85 -4.20 -9.67
CA PHE A 52 10.42 -4.31 -9.89
C PHE A 52 9.83 -5.37 -8.98
N GLU A 53 8.69 -5.08 -8.36
CA GLU A 53 7.94 -5.98 -7.49
C GLU A 53 6.48 -6.05 -7.94
N TYR A 54 5.76 -7.15 -7.66
CA TYR A 54 4.33 -7.17 -7.90
C TYR A 54 3.59 -6.15 -7.05
N LYS A 55 2.70 -5.40 -7.69
CA LYS A 55 1.77 -4.51 -6.99
C LYS A 55 0.53 -5.29 -6.61
N ILE A 56 0.50 -5.70 -5.36
CA ILE A 56 -0.58 -6.49 -4.79
C ILE A 56 -1.79 -5.59 -4.50
N ASP A 57 -3.00 -6.06 -4.82
CA ASP A 57 -4.26 -5.40 -4.50
C ASP A 57 -4.76 -5.85 -3.12
N GLY A 58 -4.10 -5.39 -2.10
CA GLY A 58 -4.40 -5.68 -0.69
C GLY A 58 -4.58 -4.42 0.13
N PHE A 59 -4.31 -4.50 1.42
CA PHE A 59 -4.19 -3.32 2.26
C PHE A 59 -2.83 -3.29 2.93
N ARG A 60 -2.22 -2.10 2.90
CA ARG A 60 -0.91 -1.88 3.49
C ARG A 60 -0.99 -1.99 4.99
N LEU A 61 -0.13 -2.83 5.54
CA LEU A 61 0.11 -3.00 6.96
C LEU A 61 1.53 -2.58 7.30
N GLN A 62 1.64 -1.71 8.29
CA GLN A 62 2.87 -1.49 9.02
C GLN A 62 2.86 -2.39 10.25
N VAL A 63 3.89 -3.22 10.37
CA VAL A 63 4.05 -4.17 11.47
C VAL A 63 5.13 -3.68 12.40
N LEU A 64 4.79 -3.47 13.66
CA LEU A 64 5.71 -3.07 14.71
C LEU A 64 5.86 -4.21 15.71
N LYS A 65 7.07 -4.56 16.06
CA LYS A 65 7.39 -5.46 17.17
C LYS A 65 8.39 -4.80 18.09
N SER A 66 7.98 -4.62 19.33
CA SER A 66 8.83 -4.38 20.48
C SER A 66 8.60 -5.50 21.49
N LYS A 67 7.94 -5.24 22.60
CA LYS A 67 7.46 -6.27 23.54
C LYS A 67 6.35 -7.14 22.94
N THR A 68 5.46 -6.52 22.17
CA THR A 68 4.33 -7.15 21.49
C THR A 68 4.26 -6.72 20.04
N ILE A 69 3.61 -7.53 19.20
CA ILE A 69 3.35 -7.15 17.82
C ILE A 69 2.11 -6.26 17.75
N LYS A 70 2.23 -5.16 17.02
CA LYS A 70 1.13 -4.25 16.68
C LYS A 70 1.04 -4.08 15.16
N LEU A 71 -0.17 -4.04 14.65
CA LEU A 71 -0.47 -3.88 13.22
C LEU A 71 -1.20 -2.56 13.00
N TYR A 72 -0.69 -1.76 12.06
CA TYR A 72 -1.27 -0.46 11.75
C TYR A 72 -1.61 -0.36 10.25
N THR A 73 -2.77 0.21 9.95
CA THR A 73 -3.13 0.57 8.57
C THR A 73 -2.31 1.75 8.07
N ARG A 74 -2.41 2.06 6.77
CA ARG A 74 -1.81 3.26 6.18
C ARG A 74 -2.24 4.57 6.86
N ARG A 75 -3.42 4.58 7.51
CA ARG A 75 -3.94 5.73 8.29
C ARG A 75 -3.53 5.70 9.74
N LEU A 76 -2.60 4.82 10.11
CA LEU A 76 -2.10 4.62 11.47
C LEU A 76 -3.16 4.13 12.46
N GLU A 77 -4.24 3.51 11.97
CA GLU A 77 -5.24 2.86 12.80
C GLU A 77 -4.73 1.49 13.26
N ASN A 78 -4.81 1.20 14.56
CA ASN A 78 -4.41 -0.09 15.11
C ASN A 78 -5.46 -1.16 14.77
N VAL A 79 -5.03 -2.17 14.04
CA VAL A 79 -5.87 -3.30 13.60
C VAL A 79 -5.36 -4.65 14.08
N THR A 80 -4.54 -4.67 15.12
CA THR A 80 -3.93 -5.89 15.66
C THR A 80 -4.96 -6.96 16.00
N LYS A 81 -6.04 -6.57 16.66
CA LYS A 81 -7.11 -7.47 17.09
C LYS A 81 -7.86 -8.10 15.90
N GLN A 82 -7.94 -7.42 14.77
CA GLN A 82 -8.63 -7.88 13.57
C GLN A 82 -7.87 -8.96 12.78
N PHE A 83 -6.56 -9.11 13.04
CA PHE A 83 -5.68 -10.02 12.29
C PHE A 83 -4.80 -10.88 13.22
N PRO A 84 -5.40 -11.69 14.13
CA PRO A 84 -4.65 -12.49 15.09
C PRO A 84 -3.73 -13.51 14.41
N GLU A 85 -4.13 -14.08 13.27
CA GLU A 85 -3.32 -15.02 12.50
C GLU A 85 -2.06 -14.36 11.93
N VAL A 86 -2.12 -13.07 11.56
CA VAL A 86 -0.93 -12.34 11.10
C VAL A 86 0.06 -12.17 12.23
N VAL A 87 -0.40 -11.91 13.45
CA VAL A 87 0.45 -11.83 14.64
C VAL A 87 1.14 -13.19 14.89
N GLU A 88 0.39 -14.30 14.76
CA GLU A 88 0.95 -15.65 14.87
C GLU A 88 2.03 -15.90 13.80
N TYR A 89 1.75 -15.56 12.54
CA TYR A 89 2.72 -15.73 11.45
C TYR A 89 4.02 -14.95 11.70
N LEU A 90 3.91 -13.71 12.14
CA LEU A 90 5.07 -12.88 12.43
C LEU A 90 5.92 -13.43 13.56
N ASN A 91 5.31 -13.93 14.65
CA ASN A 91 6.03 -14.56 15.74
C ASN A 91 6.74 -15.85 15.31
N LYS A 92 6.14 -16.62 14.39
CA LYS A 92 6.67 -17.91 13.96
C LYS A 92 7.72 -17.81 12.86
N TYR A 93 7.59 -16.83 11.97
CA TYR A 93 8.34 -16.80 10.71
C TYR A 93 9.27 -15.60 10.56
N VAL A 94 9.32 -14.67 11.52
CA VAL A 94 10.28 -13.56 11.51
C VAL A 94 11.26 -13.69 12.67
N SER A 95 12.52 -13.89 12.33
CA SER A 95 13.62 -14.10 13.30
C SER A 95 14.26 -12.76 13.65
N ALA A 96 13.58 -11.93 14.48
CA ALA A 96 14.09 -10.68 14.99
C ALA A 96 13.50 -10.37 16.36
N HIS A 97 14.29 -9.69 17.21
CA HIS A 97 13.86 -9.28 18.54
C HIS A 97 12.84 -8.14 18.45
N ASP A 98 13.21 -7.08 17.75
CA ASP A 98 12.35 -5.94 17.45
C ASP A 98 12.48 -5.50 15.98
N PHE A 99 11.40 -4.99 15.41
CA PHE A 99 11.38 -4.57 14.02
C PHE A 99 10.20 -3.65 13.68
N ILE A 100 10.36 -2.91 12.58
CA ILE A 100 9.26 -2.27 11.84
C ILE A 100 9.32 -2.77 10.41
N LEU A 101 8.27 -3.45 9.97
CA LEU A 101 8.12 -3.97 8.61
C LEU A 101 7.01 -3.23 7.87
N ASP A 102 7.15 -3.15 6.56
CA ASP A 102 6.12 -2.67 5.64
C ASP A 102 5.66 -3.84 4.77
N ALA A 103 4.37 -4.07 4.73
CA ALA A 103 3.79 -5.23 4.09
C ALA A 103 2.45 -4.91 3.44
N GLU A 104 2.02 -5.76 2.52
CA GLU A 104 0.67 -5.78 1.98
C GLU A 104 -0.02 -7.06 2.41
N ALA A 105 -1.17 -6.94 3.09
CA ALA A 105 -2.00 -8.08 3.45
C ALA A 105 -3.09 -8.26 2.41
N VAL A 106 -3.20 -9.46 1.86
CA VAL A 106 -4.16 -9.79 0.80
C VAL A 106 -4.96 -11.03 1.17
N ALA A 107 -6.28 -10.96 0.99
CA ALA A 107 -7.12 -12.13 1.14
C ALA A 107 -6.91 -13.10 -0.04
N PHE A 108 -7.05 -14.38 0.22
CA PHE A 108 -7.01 -15.39 -0.83
C PHE A 108 -8.17 -16.37 -0.73
N ASP A 109 -8.48 -17.00 -1.84
CA ASP A 109 -9.48 -18.04 -1.91
C ASP A 109 -8.90 -19.39 -1.45
N LEU A 110 -9.53 -20.05 -0.49
CA LEU A 110 -9.05 -21.29 0.08
C LEU A 110 -9.02 -22.45 -0.93
N LYS A 111 -9.94 -22.44 -1.91
CA LYS A 111 -10.04 -23.54 -2.90
C LYS A 111 -9.02 -23.37 -4.02
N THR A 112 -8.92 -22.16 -4.56
CA THR A 112 -8.09 -21.86 -5.73
C THR A 112 -6.70 -21.33 -5.37
N GLY A 113 -6.54 -20.81 -4.15
CA GLY A 113 -5.34 -20.15 -3.68
C GLY A 113 -5.08 -18.77 -4.34
N ARG A 114 -6.00 -18.28 -5.16
CA ARG A 114 -5.84 -16.98 -5.84
C ARG A 114 -6.12 -15.83 -4.89
N HIS A 115 -5.39 -14.74 -5.03
CA HIS A 115 -5.64 -13.51 -4.30
C HIS A 115 -7.02 -12.94 -4.66
N LYS A 116 -7.69 -12.35 -3.67
CA LYS A 116 -8.99 -11.68 -3.82
C LYS A 116 -8.78 -10.15 -3.80
N PRO A 117 -9.64 -9.38 -4.46
CA PRO A 117 -9.56 -7.92 -4.44
C PRO A 117 -9.66 -7.34 -3.01
N PHE A 118 -9.12 -6.13 -2.83
CA PHE A 118 -9.11 -5.39 -1.57
C PHE A 118 -10.50 -5.33 -0.91
N GLN A 119 -11.59 -5.18 -1.69
CA GLN A 119 -12.96 -5.10 -1.17
C GLN A 119 -13.33 -6.30 -0.29
N THR A 120 -12.77 -7.47 -0.57
CA THR A 120 -13.00 -8.68 0.22
C THR A 120 -12.46 -8.54 1.64
N ILE A 121 -11.26 -7.98 1.80
CA ILE A 121 -10.59 -7.85 3.09
C ILE A 121 -11.00 -6.58 3.83
N SER A 122 -11.48 -5.56 3.14
CA SER A 122 -11.91 -4.29 3.74
C SER A 122 -12.98 -4.49 4.82
N GLN A 123 -13.80 -5.53 4.70
CA GLN A 123 -14.80 -5.91 5.69
C GLN A 123 -14.17 -6.31 7.04
N ARG A 124 -12.95 -6.87 7.05
CA ARG A 124 -12.26 -7.25 8.29
C ARG A 124 -11.67 -6.05 9.02
N ILE A 125 -11.16 -5.06 8.30
CA ILE A 125 -10.47 -3.89 8.86
C ILE A 125 -11.37 -3.15 9.86
N LYS A 126 -12.66 -3.00 9.55
CA LYS A 126 -13.66 -2.29 10.36
C LYS A 126 -14.35 -3.18 11.41
N ARG A 127 -14.07 -4.48 11.44
CA ARG A 127 -14.75 -5.43 12.34
C ARG A 127 -14.28 -5.29 13.78
N LYS A 128 -15.26 -5.30 14.70
CA LYS A 128 -15.01 -5.33 16.15
C LYS A 128 -15.44 -6.65 16.80
N TYR A 129 -16.26 -7.44 16.12
CA TYR A 129 -16.85 -8.69 16.61
C TYR A 129 -16.64 -9.83 15.62
N ASN A 130 -16.74 -11.09 16.07
CA ASN A 130 -16.62 -12.32 15.25
C ASN A 130 -15.29 -12.39 14.48
N ILE A 131 -14.19 -11.99 15.11
CA ILE A 131 -12.88 -11.88 14.48
C ILE A 131 -12.37 -13.23 13.98
N GLU A 132 -12.51 -14.30 14.80
CA GLU A 132 -12.03 -15.64 14.43
C GLU A 132 -12.80 -16.23 13.24
N GLU A 133 -14.12 -16.04 13.19
CA GLU A 133 -14.95 -16.46 12.07
C GLU A 133 -14.53 -15.72 10.79
N MET A 134 -14.30 -14.42 10.88
CA MET A 134 -13.85 -13.60 9.76
C MET A 134 -12.44 -13.96 9.29
N ALA A 135 -11.53 -14.34 10.21
CA ALA A 135 -10.20 -14.82 9.85
C ALA A 135 -10.27 -16.15 9.07
N LYS A 136 -11.17 -17.07 9.46
CA LYS A 136 -11.41 -18.32 8.73
C LYS A 136 -12.05 -18.09 7.36
N LYS A 137 -13.02 -17.17 7.29
CA LYS A 137 -13.76 -16.84 6.05
C LYS A 137 -12.92 -16.11 5.02
N PHE A 138 -12.05 -15.22 5.47
CA PHE A 138 -11.18 -14.39 4.65
C PHE A 138 -9.73 -14.48 5.15
N PRO A 139 -9.08 -15.64 4.98
CA PRO A 139 -7.68 -15.79 5.38
C PRO A 139 -6.79 -14.85 4.58
N VAL A 140 -5.69 -14.40 5.18
CA VAL A 140 -4.77 -13.46 4.56
C VAL A 140 -3.37 -14.02 4.43
N GLU A 141 -2.69 -13.59 3.36
CA GLU A 141 -1.26 -13.75 3.17
C GLU A 141 -0.60 -12.38 3.36
N LEU A 142 0.43 -12.34 4.18
CA LEU A 142 1.23 -11.14 4.41
C LEU A 142 2.42 -11.12 3.44
N ASN A 143 2.46 -10.13 2.57
CA ASN A 143 3.51 -9.94 1.59
C ASN A 143 4.42 -8.79 2.04
N ILE A 144 5.58 -9.11 2.59
CA ILE A 144 6.51 -8.14 3.15
C ILE A 144 7.41 -7.60 2.04
N PHE A 145 7.55 -6.28 1.96
CA PHE A 145 8.34 -5.64 0.91
C PHE A 145 9.42 -4.67 1.41
N ASP A 146 9.38 -4.23 2.69
CA ASP A 146 10.42 -3.38 3.25
C ASP A 146 10.57 -3.55 4.77
N ILE A 147 11.70 -3.05 5.30
CA ILE A 147 12.03 -3.02 6.73
C ILE A 147 12.67 -1.68 7.07
N MET A 148 12.15 -1.01 8.12
CA MET A 148 12.62 0.31 8.53
C MET A 148 13.37 0.30 9.88
N TYR A 149 13.19 -0.76 10.66
CA TYR A 149 13.86 -0.91 11.97
C TYR A 149 14.18 -2.36 12.24
N TYR A 150 15.34 -2.63 12.82
CA TYR A 150 15.81 -3.99 13.11
C TYR A 150 16.76 -4.01 14.29
N ASN A 151 16.43 -4.78 15.33
CA ASN A 151 17.26 -5.05 16.50
C ASN A 151 17.97 -3.81 17.06
N GLY A 152 17.18 -2.80 17.46
CA GLY A 152 17.69 -1.56 18.09
C GLY A 152 18.18 -0.50 17.09
N LYS A 153 18.13 -0.76 15.76
CA LYS A 153 18.69 0.16 14.75
C LYS A 153 17.66 0.61 13.73
N SER A 154 17.60 1.93 13.49
CA SER A 154 16.90 2.48 12.33
C SER A 154 17.61 2.06 11.04
N LEU A 155 16.82 1.69 10.05
CA LEU A 155 17.29 1.35 8.70
C LEU A 155 16.81 2.37 7.65
N THR A 156 16.16 3.45 8.05
CA THR A 156 15.60 4.44 7.12
C THR A 156 16.65 5.09 6.22
N ASP A 157 17.88 5.23 6.72
CA ASP A 157 19.01 5.81 5.97
C ASP A 157 19.80 4.76 5.17
N LYS A 158 19.44 3.49 5.30
CA LYS A 158 20.00 2.41 4.49
C LYS A 158 19.36 2.37 3.11
N THR A 159 20.11 1.92 2.11
CA THR A 159 19.59 1.71 0.76
C THR A 159 18.53 0.60 0.74
N LEU A 160 17.64 0.62 -0.24
CA LEU A 160 16.66 -0.46 -0.43
C LEU A 160 17.34 -1.82 -0.55
N LYS A 161 18.46 -1.90 -1.25
CA LYS A 161 19.26 -3.12 -1.42
C LYS A 161 19.75 -3.69 -0.08
N GLU A 162 20.26 -2.84 0.83
CA GLU A 162 20.68 -3.25 2.17
C GLU A 162 19.48 -3.70 3.01
N ARG A 163 18.39 -2.93 3.01
CA ARG A 163 17.16 -3.28 3.74
C ARG A 163 16.58 -4.60 3.26
N ARG A 164 16.54 -4.81 1.94
CA ARG A 164 16.03 -6.07 1.36
C ARG A 164 16.88 -7.27 1.74
N LYS A 165 18.20 -7.13 1.81
CA LYS A 165 19.10 -8.20 2.26
C LYS A 165 18.83 -8.60 3.71
N ILE A 166 18.62 -7.64 4.59
CA ILE A 166 18.24 -7.91 5.99
C ILE A 166 16.89 -8.64 6.02
N LEU A 167 15.90 -8.15 5.28
CA LEU A 167 14.57 -8.74 5.22
C LEU A 167 14.60 -10.21 4.76
N GLU A 168 15.39 -10.51 3.73
CA GLU A 168 15.59 -11.87 3.22
C GLU A 168 16.27 -12.81 4.23
N SER A 169 17.09 -12.27 5.12
CA SER A 169 17.78 -13.08 6.15
C SER A 169 16.91 -13.41 7.36
N ILE A 170 15.88 -12.61 7.65
CA ILE A 170 15.06 -12.77 8.86
C ILE A 170 13.68 -13.39 8.62
N VAL A 171 13.18 -13.38 7.37
CA VAL A 171 11.84 -13.90 7.05
C VAL A 171 11.93 -15.32 6.49
N LYS A 172 11.42 -16.28 7.25
CA LYS A 172 11.20 -17.65 6.77
C LYS A 172 9.88 -17.70 6.01
N GLN A 173 9.95 -17.70 4.69
CA GLN A 173 8.76 -17.66 3.85
C GLN A 173 7.90 -18.92 3.97
N GLN A 174 6.59 -18.74 4.07
CA GLN A 174 5.57 -19.77 4.07
C GLN A 174 4.38 -19.31 3.23
N LYS A 175 4.18 -19.94 2.07
CA LYS A 175 3.04 -19.62 1.18
C LYS A 175 1.71 -19.63 1.95
N LYS A 176 0.82 -18.69 1.60
CA LYS A 176 -0.49 -18.47 2.22
C LYS A 176 -0.45 -18.04 3.69
N LYS A 177 0.72 -17.65 4.17
CA LYS A 177 0.90 -17.06 5.50
C LYS A 177 1.73 -15.79 5.42
N ILE A 178 3.03 -15.94 5.15
CA ILE A 178 3.98 -14.84 5.09
C ILE A 178 5.02 -15.08 3.99
N VAL A 179 5.14 -14.15 3.08
CA VAL A 179 6.09 -14.22 1.98
C VAL A 179 6.75 -12.85 1.76
N LEU A 180 7.88 -12.85 1.10
CA LEU A 180 8.46 -11.62 0.54
C LEU A 180 7.85 -11.37 -0.84
N THR A 181 7.54 -10.12 -1.13
CA THR A 181 7.04 -9.73 -2.46
C THR A 181 8.02 -10.17 -3.53
N GLU A 182 7.51 -10.88 -4.56
CA GLU A 182 8.31 -11.34 -5.69
C GLU A 182 8.89 -10.15 -6.44
N LYS A 183 10.17 -10.25 -6.80
CA LYS A 183 10.91 -9.16 -7.44
C LYS A 183 11.78 -9.64 -8.60
N ILE A 184 12.08 -8.73 -9.50
CA ILE A 184 13.21 -8.80 -10.41
C ILE A 184 14.05 -7.52 -10.27
N VAL A 185 15.33 -7.60 -10.60
CA VAL A 185 16.22 -6.43 -10.73
C VAL A 185 16.72 -6.42 -12.15
N THR A 186 16.44 -5.36 -12.89
CA THR A 186 16.83 -5.30 -14.31
C THR A 186 17.07 -3.86 -14.77
N ASP A 187 17.88 -3.69 -15.78
CA ASP A 187 18.06 -2.47 -16.58
C ASP A 187 17.44 -2.59 -17.97
N ASN A 188 16.85 -3.77 -18.27
CA ASN A 188 16.29 -4.12 -19.56
C ASN A 188 14.77 -3.89 -19.61
N LYS A 189 14.34 -3.00 -20.51
CA LYS A 189 12.93 -2.68 -20.74
C LYS A 189 12.07 -3.92 -21.03
N LYS A 190 12.54 -4.82 -21.90
CA LYS A 190 11.77 -6.01 -22.29
C LYS A 190 11.50 -6.95 -21.10
N GLU A 191 12.46 -7.07 -20.20
CA GLU A 191 12.30 -7.86 -18.97
C GLU A 191 11.29 -7.22 -18.02
N ALA A 192 11.36 -5.90 -17.83
CA ALA A 192 10.40 -5.15 -17.02
C ALA A 192 8.97 -5.27 -17.58
N GLU A 193 8.79 -5.12 -18.91
CA GLU A 193 7.50 -5.30 -19.56
C GLU A 193 6.98 -6.75 -19.48
N LYS A 194 7.85 -7.74 -19.59
CA LYS A 194 7.49 -9.15 -19.40
C LYS A 194 7.01 -9.41 -17.98
N PHE A 195 7.72 -8.85 -17.00
CA PHE A 195 7.33 -8.95 -15.58
C PHE A 195 5.98 -8.25 -15.31
N PHE A 196 5.76 -7.06 -15.90
CA PHE A 196 4.48 -6.38 -15.84
C PHE A 196 3.34 -7.21 -16.44
N LYS A 197 3.52 -7.75 -17.68
CA LYS A 197 2.52 -8.61 -18.32
C LYS A 197 2.22 -9.86 -17.49
N LYS A 198 3.26 -10.46 -16.88
CA LYS A 198 3.10 -11.59 -15.97
C LYS A 198 2.27 -11.19 -14.74
N SER A 199 2.55 -10.03 -14.13
CA SER A 199 1.79 -9.55 -12.96
C SER A 199 0.29 -9.40 -13.27
N ILE A 200 -0.06 -8.81 -14.42
CA ILE A 200 -1.46 -8.65 -14.84
C ILE A 200 -2.13 -10.02 -15.07
N LYS A 201 -1.43 -10.95 -15.73
CA LYS A 201 -1.95 -12.32 -15.98
C LYS A 201 -2.22 -13.07 -14.68
N GLU A 202 -1.41 -12.86 -13.65
CA GLU A 202 -1.56 -13.46 -12.33
C GLU A 202 -2.59 -12.74 -11.44
N GLY A 203 -3.18 -11.63 -11.92
CA GLY A 203 -4.26 -10.91 -11.26
C GLY A 203 -3.80 -9.80 -10.29
N TYR A 204 -2.55 -9.38 -10.39
CA TYR A 204 -2.05 -8.23 -9.64
C TYR A 204 -2.44 -6.90 -10.30
N GLU A 205 -2.39 -5.80 -9.56
CA GLU A 205 -2.76 -4.45 -10.03
C GLU A 205 -1.74 -3.88 -11.04
N GLY A 206 -0.53 -4.43 -11.05
CA GLY A 206 0.61 -3.97 -11.83
C GLY A 206 1.92 -4.28 -11.14
N ILE A 207 2.89 -3.36 -11.25
CA ILE A 207 4.19 -3.48 -10.60
C ILE A 207 4.59 -2.19 -9.89
N MET A 208 5.42 -2.35 -8.86
CA MET A 208 6.14 -1.28 -8.18
C MET A 208 7.55 -1.25 -8.73
N ALA A 209 8.05 -0.08 -9.08
CA ALA A 209 9.44 0.16 -9.48
C ALA A 209 10.16 0.91 -8.35
N LYS A 210 11.32 0.43 -7.93
CA LYS A 210 12.07 0.97 -6.79
C LYS A 210 13.54 1.15 -7.14
N ASN A 211 14.09 2.32 -6.83
CA ASN A 211 15.53 2.56 -6.92
C ASN A 211 16.24 1.81 -5.81
N LEU A 212 17.23 0.99 -6.16
CA LEU A 212 18.01 0.15 -5.23
C LEU A 212 18.80 0.96 -4.20
N GLU A 213 19.23 2.16 -4.56
CA GLU A 213 20.03 3.05 -3.70
C GLU A 213 19.15 4.01 -2.88
N SER A 214 17.81 3.95 -3.04
CA SER A 214 16.92 4.85 -2.30
C SER A 214 16.83 4.50 -0.83
N THR A 215 16.87 5.53 0.01
CA THR A 215 16.55 5.45 1.43
C THR A 215 15.04 5.40 1.65
N TYR A 216 14.58 5.03 2.85
CA TYR A 216 13.15 5.07 3.18
C TYR A 216 12.77 6.45 3.70
N ARG A 217 11.96 7.17 2.94
CA ARG A 217 11.47 8.52 3.32
C ARG A 217 9.96 8.53 3.43
N PRO A 218 9.41 8.70 4.64
CA PRO A 218 7.96 8.84 4.82
C PRO A 218 7.40 10.04 4.06
N GLY A 219 6.19 9.90 3.49
CA GLY A 219 5.48 11.00 2.87
C GLY A 219 5.10 10.80 1.40
N ARG A 220 4.60 11.89 0.81
CA ARG A 220 4.20 11.96 -0.62
C ARG A 220 5.29 12.62 -1.44
N TYR A 221 5.31 12.33 -2.74
CA TYR A 221 6.24 12.96 -3.71
C TYR A 221 7.72 12.73 -3.39
N VAL A 222 8.01 11.59 -2.79
CA VAL A 222 9.38 11.19 -2.48
C VAL A 222 9.94 10.40 -3.66
N ASN A 223 11.10 10.80 -4.15
CA ASN A 223 11.82 10.06 -5.17
C ASN A 223 12.25 8.68 -4.64
N GLY A 224 12.29 7.70 -5.53
CA GLY A 224 12.78 6.35 -5.21
C GLY A 224 11.77 5.24 -5.47
N TRP A 225 10.45 5.52 -5.41
CA TRP A 225 9.41 4.52 -5.70
C TRP A 225 8.41 5.03 -6.73
N MET A 226 8.14 4.22 -7.72
CA MET A 226 7.10 4.44 -8.72
C MET A 226 6.20 3.21 -8.84
N LYS A 227 5.05 3.36 -9.48
CA LYS A 227 4.10 2.27 -9.74
C LYS A 227 3.62 2.35 -11.18
N ILE A 228 3.62 1.22 -11.86
CA ILE A 228 3.02 1.03 -13.18
C ILE A 228 1.77 0.18 -12.98
N LYS A 229 0.63 0.72 -13.39
CA LYS A 229 -0.67 0.07 -13.25
C LYS A 229 -1.25 -0.25 -14.62
N ARG A 230 -2.10 -1.28 -14.67
CA ARG A 230 -2.94 -1.48 -15.85
C ARG A 230 -3.84 -0.27 -16.04
N ILE A 231 -3.80 0.30 -17.22
CA ILE A 231 -4.80 1.27 -17.66
C ILE A 231 -6.05 0.46 -18.01
N LEU A 232 -7.13 0.71 -17.30
CA LEU A 232 -8.43 0.14 -17.63
C LEU A 232 -9.02 0.95 -18.77
N ASP A 233 -9.73 0.28 -19.68
CA ASP A 233 -10.46 0.95 -20.73
C ASP A 233 -11.49 1.90 -20.13
N PRO A 234 -11.64 3.12 -20.68
CA PRO A 234 -12.67 4.05 -20.24
C PRO A 234 -14.05 3.46 -20.52
N LEU A 235 -15.00 3.75 -19.63
CA LEU A 235 -16.40 3.41 -19.83
C LEU A 235 -17.16 4.66 -20.26
N ASP A 236 -17.95 4.51 -21.32
CA ASP A 236 -18.96 5.51 -21.67
C ASP A 236 -20.10 5.43 -20.66
N VAL A 237 -20.34 6.53 -19.96
CA VAL A 237 -21.33 6.61 -18.91
C VAL A 237 -22.30 7.77 -19.13
N VAL A 238 -23.51 7.64 -18.62
CA VAL A 238 -24.53 8.68 -18.61
C VAL A 238 -24.66 9.22 -17.19
N ILE A 239 -24.68 10.54 -17.03
CA ILE A 239 -25.02 11.17 -15.75
C ILE A 239 -26.53 11.11 -15.60
N ILE A 240 -27.00 10.41 -14.56
CA ILE A 240 -28.45 10.23 -14.27
C ILE A 240 -28.92 11.08 -13.11
N LYS A 241 -28.03 11.60 -12.28
CA LYS A 241 -28.31 12.49 -11.16
C LYS A 241 -27.12 13.36 -10.85
N ALA A 242 -27.36 14.59 -10.42
CA ALA A 242 -26.35 15.50 -9.92
C ALA A 242 -26.79 16.10 -8.58
N GLU A 243 -25.82 16.36 -7.70
CA GLU A 243 -26.05 16.89 -6.35
C GLU A 243 -25.17 18.11 -6.11
N TYR A 244 -25.75 19.13 -5.46
CA TYR A 244 -25.00 20.31 -5.05
C TYR A 244 -24.01 19.99 -3.95
N GLY A 245 -22.89 20.69 -3.94
CA GLY A 245 -21.91 20.61 -2.88
C GLY A 245 -22.32 21.40 -1.64
N GLU A 246 -21.60 21.19 -0.56
CA GLU A 246 -21.76 21.88 0.71
C GLU A 246 -20.54 22.79 1.00
N GLY A 247 -20.72 23.73 1.94
CA GLY A 247 -19.67 24.63 2.39
C GLY A 247 -19.12 25.50 1.26
N LYS A 248 -17.80 25.48 1.02
CA LYS A 248 -17.14 26.28 -0.04
C LYS A 248 -17.62 25.96 -1.45
N ARG A 249 -18.29 24.82 -1.66
CA ARG A 249 -18.83 24.35 -2.94
C ARG A 249 -20.36 24.47 -3.01
N ALA A 250 -21.00 25.15 -2.07
CA ALA A 250 -22.43 25.43 -2.13
C ALA A 250 -22.78 26.17 -3.43
N GLY A 251 -23.87 25.78 -4.06
CA GLY A 251 -24.31 26.35 -5.34
C GLY A 251 -23.65 25.75 -6.60
N TRP A 252 -22.76 24.75 -6.45
CA TRP A 252 -22.17 24.04 -7.58
C TRP A 252 -22.54 22.56 -7.54
N LEU A 253 -22.74 21.98 -8.72
CA LEU A 253 -22.90 20.53 -8.85
C LEU A 253 -21.52 19.88 -8.66
N THR A 254 -21.38 19.08 -7.62
CA THR A 254 -20.10 18.48 -7.22
C THR A 254 -20.09 16.96 -7.19
N SER A 255 -21.28 16.35 -7.21
CA SER A 255 -21.42 14.89 -7.20
C SER A 255 -22.37 14.46 -8.32
N TYR A 256 -21.94 13.48 -9.10
CA TYR A 256 -22.69 12.97 -10.23
C TYR A 256 -22.91 11.47 -10.06
N THR A 257 -24.17 11.03 -10.11
CA THR A 257 -24.50 9.60 -10.20
C THR A 257 -24.40 9.20 -11.66
N ILE A 258 -23.60 8.18 -11.94
CA ILE A 258 -23.32 7.69 -13.29
C ILE A 258 -23.91 6.30 -13.51
N ALA A 259 -24.36 6.05 -14.72
CA ALA A 259 -24.88 4.76 -15.17
C ALA A 259 -24.27 4.37 -16.51
N CYS A 260 -24.20 3.07 -16.79
CA CYS A 260 -23.91 2.56 -18.11
C CYS A 260 -25.15 1.93 -18.77
N LYS A 261 -25.17 1.89 -20.10
CA LYS A 261 -26.24 1.22 -20.86
C LYS A 261 -26.09 -0.29 -20.73
N SER A 262 -27.13 -0.97 -20.28
CA SER A 262 -27.22 -2.43 -20.21
C SER A 262 -28.46 -2.88 -20.99
N LYS A 263 -28.28 -3.51 -22.15
CA LYS A 263 -29.35 -3.96 -23.04
C LYS A 263 -30.49 -2.92 -23.17
N ASN A 264 -31.54 -3.00 -22.35
CA ASN A 264 -32.72 -2.14 -22.42
C ASN A 264 -32.88 -1.22 -21.18
N SER A 265 -31.87 -1.10 -20.33
CA SER A 265 -31.92 -0.29 -19.10
C SER A 265 -30.60 0.42 -18.85
N LEU A 266 -30.63 1.40 -17.96
CA LEU A 266 -29.43 2.03 -17.38
C LEU A 266 -29.10 1.32 -16.08
N LEU A 267 -27.87 0.83 -15.97
CA LEU A 267 -27.33 0.26 -14.75
C LEU A 267 -26.55 1.33 -14.01
N GLU A 268 -26.99 1.73 -12.84
CA GLU A 268 -26.27 2.66 -11.97
C GLU A 268 -24.94 2.04 -11.52
N LEU A 269 -23.84 2.78 -11.72
CA LEU A 269 -22.49 2.35 -11.34
C LEU A 269 -22.05 2.94 -10.01
N GLY A 270 -22.56 4.12 -9.66
CA GLY A 270 -22.21 4.83 -8.44
C GLY A 270 -22.04 6.33 -8.62
N LYS A 271 -21.43 6.99 -7.62
CA LYS A 271 -21.19 8.44 -7.61
C LYS A 271 -19.75 8.80 -7.90
N VAL A 272 -19.55 9.84 -8.69
CA VAL A 272 -18.27 10.48 -8.97
C VAL A 272 -18.31 11.92 -8.48
N SER A 273 -17.36 12.30 -7.62
CA SER A 273 -17.23 13.66 -7.06
C SER A 273 -15.83 14.25 -7.21
N THR A 274 -14.96 13.58 -8.01
CA THR A 274 -13.58 14.00 -8.27
C THR A 274 -13.33 14.09 -9.78
N GLY A 275 -12.35 14.90 -10.18
CA GLY A 275 -11.99 15.08 -11.59
C GLY A 275 -12.70 16.24 -12.29
N VAL A 276 -13.74 16.81 -11.69
CA VAL A 276 -14.37 18.04 -12.18
C VAL A 276 -13.59 19.23 -11.66
N LYS A 277 -13.08 20.07 -12.58
CA LYS A 277 -12.34 21.27 -12.22
C LYS A 277 -13.30 22.39 -11.81
N GLU A 278 -12.93 23.14 -10.77
CA GLU A 278 -13.69 24.28 -10.30
C GLU A 278 -13.65 25.41 -11.34
N LYS A 279 -14.81 26.07 -11.57
CA LYS A 279 -15.05 27.34 -12.34
C LYS A 279 -14.33 27.57 -13.69
N THR A 280 -13.15 27.04 -13.93
CA THR A 280 -12.34 27.38 -15.11
C THR A 280 -12.53 26.44 -16.31
N SER A 281 -13.32 25.38 -16.17
CA SER A 281 -13.47 24.33 -17.19
C SER A 281 -14.88 24.17 -17.77
N GLY A 282 -15.74 25.16 -17.59
CA GLY A 282 -16.95 25.29 -18.42
C GLY A 282 -18.07 24.26 -18.23
N LEU A 283 -18.13 23.57 -17.09
CA LEU A 283 -19.31 22.83 -16.66
C LEU A 283 -20.07 23.69 -15.65
N THR A 284 -20.81 24.64 -16.15
CA THR A 284 -21.88 25.35 -15.44
C THR A 284 -23.16 24.59 -15.55
#